data_b0aef70e35794620570af475daade893
#
_entry.id   b0aef70e35794620570af475daade893
#
_cell.length_a   1.000
_cell.length_b   1.000
_cell.length_c   1.000
_cell.angle_alpha   90.00
_cell.angle_beta   90.00
_cell.angle_gamma   90.00
#
_symmetry.space_group_name_H-M   'P 1'
#
loop_
_entity.id
_entity.type
_entity.pdbx_description
1 polymer ?
#
loop_
_entity_poly.entity_id
_entity_poly.type
_entity_poly.pdbx_seq_one_letter_code
_entity_poly.pdbx_strand_id
1 'polypeptide(L)'
;MAASISGMSLAQFETLLNATDADFEPQKLAMTLNYRTYEVTNTILPNFKKLGSGQSWQSHIQVEDSANGGHTGMFLVQDNLNLYETDQRLTSNYRHYVTGCIYDEAQIDINSGDRVQRYNYIKSQRMAMHRKAADDIKVAFWSAPASSADTTSPIGPFGWLTLGTDNDTGSFSGDDPYYLDGNTYSAGGLARGTFPRLKSYYADHNGELNDSLLDLLGTANRKTSFEVPLVPNVESVNGVVTNGPRSVVYYTSNNVIKNIEKIARNSDDRIGYDLGKYAGETTYKGITFRYNEIFDTASTYLYGTDPIVAINWSVMYPVVVRNWYFRKSVQRHPFCHTAFTEHIDLYWTGCHCDNPQQAGFLISQHP
;
A
#
# COMPACT_ATOMS: atom_id res chain seq x y z
N MET A 1 5.21 14.50 -58.56
CA MET A 1 4.02 14.17 -57.76
C MET A 1 4.48 14.16 -56.30
N ALA A 2 4.22 15.22 -55.59
CA ALA A 2 4.46 15.22 -54.14
C ALA A 2 3.41 14.33 -53.50
N ALA A 3 3.84 13.19 -52.93
CA ALA A 3 2.96 12.40 -52.12
C ALA A 3 2.54 13.27 -50.91
N SER A 4 1.28 13.62 -50.86
CA SER A 4 0.71 14.24 -49.66
C SER A 4 0.94 13.27 -48.50
N ILE A 5 1.75 13.65 -47.55
CA ILE A 5 1.87 12.96 -46.25
C ILE A 5 0.54 13.18 -45.57
N SER A 6 -0.43 12.30 -45.87
CA SER A 6 -1.67 12.25 -45.11
C SER A 6 -1.32 11.87 -43.69
N GLY A 7 -1.71 12.68 -42.74
CA GLY A 7 -1.44 12.47 -41.34
C GLY A 7 -1.76 11.04 -40.89
N MET A 8 -0.98 10.53 -39.97
CA MET A 8 -1.11 9.18 -39.39
C MET A 8 -2.53 9.00 -38.84
N SER A 9 -3.23 7.95 -39.22
CA SER A 9 -4.52 7.62 -38.64
C SER A 9 -4.37 7.07 -37.22
N LEU A 10 -5.42 7.21 -36.41
CA LEU A 10 -5.42 6.64 -35.03
C LEU A 10 -5.08 5.14 -35.06
N ALA A 11 -5.65 4.38 -36.01
CA ALA A 11 -5.38 2.95 -36.16
C ALA A 11 -3.91 2.64 -36.49
N GLN A 12 -3.28 3.47 -37.32
CA GLN A 12 -1.84 3.32 -37.65
C GLN A 12 -0.98 3.64 -36.43
N PHE A 13 -1.37 4.64 -35.65
CA PHE A 13 -0.67 4.97 -34.39
C PHE A 13 -0.83 3.87 -33.33
N GLU A 14 -2.03 3.33 -33.16
CA GLU A 14 -2.27 2.17 -32.27
C GLU A 14 -1.46 0.94 -32.69
N THR A 15 -1.38 0.67 -33.99
CA THR A 15 -0.54 -0.42 -34.52
C THR A 15 0.94 -0.21 -34.19
N LEU A 16 1.43 1.03 -34.32
CA LEU A 16 2.79 1.40 -33.98
C LEU A 16 3.07 1.26 -32.49
N LEU A 17 2.12 1.68 -31.63
CA LEU A 17 2.22 1.51 -30.19
C LEU A 17 2.23 0.03 -29.78
N ASN A 18 1.36 -0.79 -30.34
CA ASN A 18 1.30 -2.21 -30.08
C ASN A 18 2.60 -2.94 -30.52
N ALA A 19 3.16 -2.52 -31.66
CA ALA A 19 4.48 -3.02 -32.07
C ALA A 19 5.60 -2.62 -31.11
N THR A 20 5.49 -1.43 -30.49
CA THR A 20 6.44 -0.96 -29.47
C THR A 20 6.30 -1.72 -28.16
N ASP A 21 5.08 -2.13 -27.80
CA ASP A 21 4.83 -2.93 -26.59
C ASP A 21 5.47 -4.33 -26.68
N ALA A 22 5.45 -4.94 -27.86
CA ALA A 22 6.01 -6.28 -28.04
C ALA A 22 7.54 -6.32 -27.80
N ASP A 23 8.24 -5.21 -28.05
CA ASP A 23 9.69 -5.09 -27.89
C ASP A 23 10.11 -4.40 -26.58
N PHE A 24 9.15 -4.16 -25.68
CA PHE A 24 9.43 -3.52 -24.41
C PHE A 24 10.19 -4.52 -23.51
N GLU A 25 11.52 -4.50 -23.57
CA GLU A 25 12.35 -5.37 -22.74
C GLU A 25 12.24 -5.00 -21.26
N PRO A 26 11.72 -5.87 -20.39
CA PRO A 26 11.61 -5.62 -18.95
C PRO A 26 12.97 -5.29 -18.31
N GLN A 27 14.05 -5.81 -18.89
CA GLN A 27 15.42 -5.59 -18.39
C GLN A 27 15.89 -4.13 -18.53
N LYS A 28 15.53 -3.43 -19.62
CA LYS A 28 15.89 -2.02 -19.80
C LYS A 28 15.11 -1.12 -18.85
N LEU A 29 13.88 -1.47 -18.55
CA LEU A 29 13.10 -0.78 -17.50
C LEU A 29 13.74 -1.01 -16.14
N ALA A 30 14.14 -2.24 -15.81
CA ALA A 30 14.81 -2.58 -14.57
C ALA A 30 16.13 -1.81 -14.37
N MET A 31 16.98 -1.65 -15.40
CA MET A 31 18.23 -0.90 -15.30
C MET A 31 18.02 0.59 -14.99
N THR A 32 16.96 1.21 -15.48
CA THR A 32 16.64 2.63 -15.21
C THR A 32 15.98 2.86 -13.85
N LEU A 33 15.44 1.80 -13.23
CA LEU A 33 14.72 1.85 -11.96
C LEU A 33 15.53 1.21 -10.80
N ASN A 34 16.77 0.85 -11.02
CA ASN A 34 17.57 -0.06 -10.20
C ASN A 34 17.82 0.42 -8.76
N TYR A 35 17.67 1.71 -8.47
CA TYR A 35 17.90 2.27 -7.14
C TYR A 35 16.57 2.65 -6.41
N ARG A 36 15.42 2.48 -7.06
CA ARG A 36 14.11 2.76 -6.46
C ARG A 36 13.31 1.48 -6.31
N THR A 37 12.81 1.26 -5.12
CA THR A 37 11.90 0.13 -4.85
C THR A 37 10.50 0.47 -5.31
N TYR A 38 10.08 -0.10 -6.44
CA TYR A 38 8.70 -0.01 -6.93
C TYR A 38 7.86 -1.17 -6.42
N GLU A 39 7.96 -1.45 -5.13
CA GLU A 39 7.31 -2.60 -4.52
C GLU A 39 5.79 -2.57 -4.64
N VAL A 40 5.18 -1.38 -4.57
CA VAL A 40 3.73 -1.21 -4.68
C VAL A 40 3.22 -1.72 -6.03
N THR A 41 3.85 -1.30 -7.13
CA THR A 41 3.41 -1.66 -8.49
C THR A 41 3.85 -3.06 -8.89
N ASN A 42 5.02 -3.53 -8.42
CA ASN A 42 5.62 -4.78 -8.86
C ASN A 42 5.23 -5.98 -7.98
N THR A 43 4.96 -5.75 -6.69
CA THR A 43 4.72 -6.83 -5.72
C THR A 43 3.36 -6.71 -5.07
N ILE A 44 3.02 -5.54 -4.49
CA ILE A 44 1.81 -5.41 -3.67
C ILE A 44 0.55 -5.48 -4.54
N LEU A 45 0.43 -4.60 -5.53
CA LEU A 45 -0.75 -4.58 -6.40
C LEU A 45 -0.96 -5.90 -7.18
N PRO A 46 0.06 -6.52 -7.81
CA PRO A 46 -0.16 -7.77 -8.53
C PRO A 46 -0.61 -8.93 -7.64
N ASN A 47 -0.02 -9.05 -6.43
CA ASN A 47 -0.21 -10.24 -5.58
C ASN A 47 -1.41 -10.13 -4.62
N PHE A 48 -1.72 -8.92 -4.12
CA PHE A 48 -2.69 -8.76 -3.04
C PHE A 48 -3.95 -7.98 -3.43
N LYS A 49 -4.06 -7.49 -4.68
CA LYS A 49 -5.25 -6.76 -5.11
C LYS A 49 -6.50 -7.64 -5.10
N LYS A 50 -7.61 -7.07 -4.63
CA LYS A 50 -8.95 -7.61 -4.86
C LYS A 50 -9.66 -6.82 -5.96
N LEU A 51 -10.48 -7.49 -6.75
CA LEU A 51 -11.25 -6.87 -7.82
C LEU A 51 -12.63 -6.51 -7.31
N GLY A 52 -12.93 -5.22 -7.33
CA GLY A 52 -14.20 -4.68 -6.92
C GLY A 52 -15.03 -4.10 -8.08
N SER A 53 -16.22 -3.65 -7.74
CA SER A 53 -17.15 -2.98 -8.66
C SER A 53 -17.97 -1.94 -7.89
N GLY A 54 -18.70 -1.08 -8.60
CA GLY A 54 -19.51 -0.01 -8.00
C GLY A 54 -18.70 1.27 -7.72
N GLN A 55 -19.21 2.13 -6.86
CA GLN A 55 -18.59 3.42 -6.51
C GLN A 55 -17.65 3.36 -5.31
N SER A 56 -17.82 2.35 -4.46
CA SER A 56 -17.02 2.15 -3.25
C SER A 56 -16.92 0.66 -2.93
N TRP A 57 -15.88 0.30 -2.20
CA TRP A 57 -15.75 -1.01 -1.58
C TRP A 57 -16.29 -0.94 -0.16
N GLN A 58 -17.10 -1.93 0.24
CA GLN A 58 -17.74 -1.98 1.54
C GLN A 58 -17.52 -3.33 2.20
N SER A 59 -17.20 -3.31 3.49
CA SER A 59 -17.16 -4.49 4.36
C SER A 59 -17.99 -4.26 5.60
N HIS A 60 -18.58 -5.32 6.14
CA HIS A 60 -19.27 -5.31 7.42
C HIS A 60 -18.28 -5.71 8.51
N ILE A 61 -18.27 -4.95 9.59
CA ILE A 61 -17.43 -5.24 10.73
C ILE A 61 -18.26 -5.20 12.00
N GLN A 62 -17.91 -6.08 12.94
CA GLN A 62 -18.47 -6.06 14.28
C GLN A 62 -17.67 -5.07 15.14
N VAL A 63 -18.32 -3.99 15.57
CA VAL A 63 -17.70 -2.91 16.35
C VAL A 63 -17.91 -3.05 17.84
N GLU A 64 -18.98 -3.72 18.26
CA GLU A 64 -19.32 -3.93 19.66
C GLU A 64 -19.81 -5.37 19.91
N ASP A 65 -19.61 -5.87 21.10
CA ASP A 65 -20.21 -7.12 21.57
C ASP A 65 -21.53 -6.82 22.27
N SER A 66 -22.43 -7.80 22.29
CA SER A 66 -23.64 -7.71 23.10
C SER A 66 -23.26 -7.66 24.59
N ALA A 67 -23.72 -6.64 25.29
CA ALA A 67 -23.57 -6.53 26.74
C ALA A 67 -24.63 -7.35 27.53
N ASN A 68 -25.42 -8.18 26.82
CA ASN A 68 -26.48 -8.98 27.43
C ASN A 68 -25.98 -10.22 28.20
N GLY A 69 -24.67 -10.45 28.26
CA GLY A 69 -24.06 -11.55 28.98
C GLY A 69 -23.67 -11.18 30.42
N GLY A 70 -23.92 -12.07 31.37
CA GLY A 70 -23.48 -11.87 32.76
C GLY A 70 -23.73 -13.11 33.61
N HIS A 71 -22.98 -13.21 34.70
CA HIS A 71 -23.26 -14.19 35.72
C HIS A 71 -24.38 -13.68 36.63
N THR A 72 -25.38 -14.50 36.84
CA THR A 72 -26.56 -14.14 37.59
C THR A 72 -26.62 -14.96 38.90
N GLY A 73 -27.31 -14.42 39.88
CA GLY A 73 -27.54 -15.12 41.15
C GLY A 73 -28.42 -16.38 40.93
N MET A 74 -28.41 -17.24 41.94
CA MET A 74 -29.04 -18.58 41.86
C MET A 74 -30.58 -18.53 41.75
N PHE A 75 -31.22 -17.43 42.13
CA PHE A 75 -32.69 -17.32 42.19
C PHE A 75 -33.18 -15.93 41.77
N LEU A 76 -34.35 -15.85 41.15
CA LEU A 76 -35.06 -14.63 40.74
C LEU A 76 -34.26 -13.68 39.83
N VAL A 77 -33.76 -14.26 38.77
CA VAL A 77 -32.99 -13.49 37.77
C VAL A 77 -33.93 -12.77 36.81
N GLN A 78 -33.73 -11.47 36.69
CA GLN A 78 -34.37 -10.68 35.64
C GLN A 78 -33.41 -10.63 34.45
N ASP A 79 -33.85 -11.15 33.30
CA ASP A 79 -33.09 -11.05 32.05
C ASP A 79 -33.12 -9.60 31.56
N ASN A 80 -31.93 -9.00 31.43
CA ASN A 80 -31.77 -7.65 30.88
C ASN A 80 -31.32 -7.76 29.43
N LEU A 81 -32.26 -7.98 28.51
CA LEU A 81 -32.01 -8.12 27.09
C LEU A 81 -32.23 -6.78 26.38
N ASN A 82 -31.14 -6.18 25.91
CA ASN A 82 -31.18 -4.97 25.07
C ASN A 82 -30.79 -5.31 23.65
N LEU A 83 -31.41 -4.60 22.69
CA LEU A 83 -31.00 -4.67 21.29
C LEU A 83 -29.74 -3.79 21.11
N TYR A 84 -28.65 -4.39 20.66
CA TYR A 84 -27.38 -3.68 20.35
C TYR A 84 -27.17 -3.66 18.85
N GLU A 85 -26.69 -2.53 18.35
CA GLU A 85 -26.22 -2.38 16.98
C GLU A 85 -24.75 -2.81 16.91
N THR A 86 -24.52 -4.10 16.70
CA THR A 86 -23.17 -4.69 16.77
C THR A 86 -22.39 -4.51 15.47
N ASP A 87 -23.08 -4.40 14.35
CA ASP A 87 -22.47 -4.38 13.01
C ASP A 87 -22.49 -2.98 12.41
N GLN A 88 -21.33 -2.57 11.90
CA GLN A 88 -21.16 -1.33 11.16
C GLN A 88 -20.55 -1.60 9.79
N ARG A 89 -20.71 -0.64 8.88
CA ARG A 89 -20.23 -0.74 7.51
C ARG A 89 -19.03 0.16 7.32
N LEU A 90 -17.87 -0.44 7.01
CA LEU A 90 -16.69 0.29 6.53
C LEU A 90 -16.81 0.54 5.03
N THR A 91 -16.59 1.77 4.61
CA THR A 91 -16.69 2.18 3.21
C THR A 91 -15.39 2.82 2.74
N SER A 92 -14.77 2.25 1.71
CA SER A 92 -13.60 2.82 1.05
C SER A 92 -13.96 3.24 -0.37
N ASN A 93 -13.88 4.54 -0.63
CA ASN A 93 -14.22 5.10 -1.94
C ASN A 93 -13.08 4.87 -2.94
N TYR A 94 -13.42 4.58 -4.19
CA TYR A 94 -12.45 4.50 -5.27
C TYR A 94 -11.94 5.89 -5.63
N ARG A 95 -10.64 5.95 -5.96
CA ARG A 95 -9.96 7.14 -6.48
C ARG A 95 -9.42 6.84 -7.85
N HIS A 96 -9.51 7.82 -8.74
CA HIS A 96 -9.01 7.72 -10.09
C HIS A 96 -7.61 8.32 -10.16
N TYR A 97 -6.66 7.50 -10.57
CA TYR A 97 -5.33 7.95 -10.96
C TYR A 97 -5.23 7.90 -12.49
N VAL A 98 -4.76 8.98 -13.09
CA VAL A 98 -4.50 9.08 -14.51
C VAL A 98 -3.12 9.68 -14.74
N THR A 99 -2.36 9.09 -15.64
CA THR A 99 -1.15 9.67 -16.18
C THR A 99 -1.14 9.48 -17.68
N GLY A 100 -0.43 10.34 -18.41
CA GLY A 100 -0.39 10.24 -19.86
C GLY A 100 0.84 10.90 -20.46
N CYS A 101 1.08 10.58 -21.70
CA CYS A 101 2.06 11.25 -22.54
C CYS A 101 1.42 11.74 -23.83
N ILE A 102 2.00 12.77 -24.41
CA ILE A 102 1.57 13.39 -25.64
C ILE A 102 2.63 13.13 -26.69
N TYR A 103 2.20 12.67 -27.85
CA TYR A 103 3.04 12.46 -29.03
C TYR A 103 2.65 13.46 -30.09
N ASP A 104 3.60 14.27 -30.54
CA ASP A 104 3.40 15.16 -31.67
C ASP A 104 3.78 14.44 -32.98
N GLU A 105 2.82 14.34 -33.89
CA GLU A 105 2.99 13.73 -35.22
C GLU A 105 4.13 14.40 -36.01
N ALA A 106 4.22 15.73 -35.92
CA ALA A 106 5.28 16.49 -36.58
C ALA A 106 6.67 16.17 -36.02
N GLN A 107 6.80 15.99 -34.71
CA GLN A 107 8.07 15.55 -34.09
C GLN A 107 8.45 14.12 -34.47
N ILE A 108 7.46 13.24 -34.55
CA ILE A 108 7.68 11.87 -35.02
C ILE A 108 8.18 11.90 -36.49
N ASP A 109 7.65 12.75 -37.32
CA ASP A 109 8.03 12.85 -38.74
C ASP A 109 9.38 13.58 -38.94
N ILE A 110 9.65 14.66 -38.21
CA ILE A 110 10.92 15.41 -38.30
C ILE A 110 12.09 14.59 -37.80
N ASN A 111 11.90 13.89 -36.68
CA ASN A 111 12.95 13.01 -36.09
C ASN A 111 13.08 11.67 -36.82
N SER A 112 12.28 11.44 -37.85
CA SER A 112 12.12 10.14 -38.49
C SER A 112 12.95 9.92 -39.73
N GLY A 113 14.17 10.40 -39.75
CA GLY A 113 15.10 9.99 -40.79
C GLY A 113 15.23 8.47 -40.92
N ASP A 114 14.96 7.73 -39.81
CA ASP A 114 14.97 6.27 -39.78
C ASP A 114 13.82 5.76 -38.89
N ARG A 115 13.28 4.59 -39.23
CA ARG A 115 12.27 3.85 -38.50
C ARG A 115 12.68 3.57 -37.04
N VAL A 116 13.96 3.32 -36.80
CA VAL A 116 14.55 3.07 -35.48
C VAL A 116 14.49 4.30 -34.58
N GLN A 117 14.66 5.50 -35.10
CA GLN A 117 14.63 6.74 -34.32
C GLN A 117 13.19 7.05 -33.83
N ARG A 118 12.18 6.84 -34.68
CA ARG A 118 10.76 6.97 -34.28
C ARG A 118 10.42 6.05 -33.11
N TYR A 119 10.82 4.82 -33.25
CA TYR A 119 10.65 3.78 -32.26
C TYR A 119 11.29 4.16 -30.92
N ASN A 120 12.53 4.63 -30.92
CA ASN A 120 13.23 5.05 -29.73
C ASN A 120 12.58 6.26 -29.05
N TYR A 121 12.03 7.21 -29.79
CA TYR A 121 11.33 8.35 -29.24
C TYR A 121 10.06 7.93 -28.49
N ILE A 122 9.19 7.16 -29.14
CA ILE A 122 7.96 6.64 -28.51
C ILE A 122 8.27 5.82 -27.28
N LYS A 123 9.26 4.91 -27.37
CA LYS A 123 9.70 4.09 -26.26
C LYS A 123 10.19 4.92 -25.07
N SER A 124 10.96 5.97 -25.32
CA SER A 124 11.46 6.88 -24.28
C SER A 124 10.32 7.60 -23.55
N GLN A 125 9.33 8.12 -24.29
CA GLN A 125 8.16 8.81 -23.73
C GLN A 125 7.30 7.85 -22.88
N ARG A 126 7.06 6.64 -23.36
CA ARG A 126 6.32 5.61 -22.61
C ARG A 126 7.04 5.18 -21.35
N MET A 127 8.37 5.01 -21.40
CA MET A 127 9.17 4.71 -20.20
C MET A 127 9.06 5.82 -19.15
N ALA A 128 9.10 7.09 -19.58
CA ALA A 128 8.93 8.23 -18.70
C ALA A 128 7.54 8.24 -18.04
N MET A 129 6.49 7.96 -18.82
CA MET A 129 5.11 7.85 -18.31
C MET A 129 4.95 6.72 -17.30
N HIS A 130 5.46 5.52 -17.59
CA HIS A 130 5.39 4.38 -16.67
C HIS A 130 6.17 4.64 -15.38
N ARG A 131 7.35 5.28 -15.48
CA ARG A 131 8.14 5.66 -14.31
C ARG A 131 7.38 6.66 -13.43
N LYS A 132 6.81 7.70 -14.06
CA LYS A 132 5.98 8.68 -13.34
C LYS A 132 4.79 8.01 -12.66
N ALA A 133 4.10 7.08 -13.35
CA ALA A 133 3.00 6.32 -12.77
C ALA A 133 3.44 5.53 -11.54
N ALA A 134 4.57 4.84 -11.61
CA ALA A 134 5.08 4.04 -10.52
C ALA A 134 5.48 4.90 -9.30
N ASP A 135 6.13 6.05 -9.53
CA ASP A 135 6.50 7.01 -8.49
C ASP A 135 5.25 7.59 -7.79
N ASP A 136 4.28 8.06 -8.55
CA ASP A 136 3.06 8.69 -8.02
C ASP A 136 2.21 7.67 -7.23
N ILE A 137 2.03 6.46 -7.76
CA ILE A 137 1.29 5.40 -7.10
C ILE A 137 1.99 4.97 -5.80
N LYS A 138 3.33 4.91 -5.79
CA LYS A 138 4.11 4.59 -4.60
C LYS A 138 3.88 5.65 -3.50
N VAL A 139 3.98 6.93 -3.84
CA VAL A 139 3.77 8.02 -2.88
C VAL A 139 2.32 8.03 -2.38
N ALA A 140 1.36 7.91 -3.28
CA ALA A 140 -0.06 7.90 -2.93
C ALA A 140 -0.44 6.69 -2.06
N PHE A 141 0.17 5.53 -2.30
CA PHE A 141 -0.07 4.32 -1.52
C PHE A 141 0.39 4.46 -0.05
N TRP A 142 1.56 5.09 0.18
CA TRP A 142 2.10 5.31 1.52
C TRP A 142 1.65 6.64 2.14
N SER A 143 0.50 7.15 1.70
CA SER A 143 -0.14 8.35 2.25
C SER A 143 -1.55 8.05 2.76
N ALA A 144 -2.19 9.06 3.32
CA ALA A 144 -3.60 9.03 3.69
C ALA A 144 -4.23 10.37 3.28
N PRO A 145 -5.56 10.45 3.09
CA PRO A 145 -6.23 11.71 2.86
C PRO A 145 -5.97 12.70 3.99
N ALA A 146 -5.59 13.93 3.64
CA ALA A 146 -5.25 14.98 4.61
C ALA A 146 -6.49 15.56 5.33
N SER A 147 -7.68 15.34 4.81
CA SER A 147 -8.94 15.79 5.43
C SER A 147 -10.14 15.05 4.84
N SER A 148 -11.30 15.19 5.47
CA SER A 148 -12.57 14.66 4.94
C SER A 148 -12.97 15.27 3.60
N ALA A 149 -12.47 16.47 3.29
CA ALA A 149 -12.69 17.16 2.02
C ALA A 149 -11.79 16.65 0.89
N ASP A 150 -10.73 15.89 1.20
CA ASP A 150 -9.85 15.30 0.19
C ASP A 150 -10.56 14.14 -0.52
N THR A 151 -10.96 14.41 -1.75
CA THR A 151 -11.61 13.41 -2.63
C THR A 151 -10.65 12.80 -3.64
N THR A 152 -9.38 13.17 -3.62
CA THR A 152 -8.38 12.77 -4.62
C THR A 152 -7.42 11.70 -4.12
N SER A 153 -6.97 11.81 -2.88
CA SER A 153 -5.99 10.88 -2.30
C SER A 153 -6.62 9.53 -1.95
N PRO A 154 -5.97 8.41 -2.28
CA PRO A 154 -6.42 7.10 -1.85
C PRO A 154 -6.12 6.86 -0.36
N ILE A 155 -6.79 5.91 0.24
CA ILE A 155 -6.53 5.50 1.62
C ILE A 155 -5.37 4.50 1.61
N GLY A 156 -4.17 4.93 2.00
CA GLY A 156 -3.02 4.03 2.14
C GLY A 156 -3.04 3.24 3.45
N PRO A 157 -2.00 2.41 3.70
CA PRO A 157 -1.85 1.69 4.98
C PRO A 157 -1.91 2.59 6.20
N PHE A 158 -1.38 3.82 6.11
CA PHE A 158 -1.43 4.82 7.18
C PHE A 158 -2.80 5.47 7.39
N GLY A 159 -3.78 5.16 6.56
CA GLY A 159 -5.18 5.42 6.87
C GLY A 159 -5.72 4.46 7.95
N TRP A 160 -5.09 3.30 8.09
CA TRP A 160 -5.52 2.23 9.00
C TRP A 160 -4.56 2.01 10.17
N LEU A 161 -3.25 2.04 9.93
CA LEU A 161 -2.18 1.95 10.94
C LEU A 161 -1.67 3.37 11.21
N THR A 162 -2.03 3.93 12.33
CA THR A 162 -1.85 5.36 12.63
C THR A 162 -1.12 5.57 13.93
N LEU A 163 -0.59 6.77 14.10
CA LEU A 163 0.03 7.21 15.35
C LEU A 163 -0.97 7.16 16.50
N GLY A 164 -0.48 6.81 17.67
CA GLY A 164 -1.20 6.86 18.93
C GLY A 164 -0.69 7.98 19.83
N THR A 165 -0.80 7.79 21.14
CA THR A 165 -0.33 8.75 22.14
C THR A 165 1.19 8.74 22.27
N ASP A 166 1.76 9.90 22.62
CA ASP A 166 3.17 10.06 22.94
C ASP A 166 3.59 9.16 24.12
N ASN A 167 4.82 8.63 24.07
CA ASN A 167 5.38 7.70 25.07
C ASN A 167 4.56 6.41 25.29
N ASP A 168 3.81 5.95 24.29
CA ASP A 168 3.03 4.72 24.39
C ASP A 168 3.93 3.48 24.33
N THR A 169 3.97 2.73 25.39
CA THR A 169 4.73 1.46 25.49
C THR A 169 4.09 0.30 24.72
N GLY A 170 3.02 0.56 23.98
CA GLY A 170 2.32 -0.36 23.10
C GLY A 170 0.90 -0.70 23.53
N SER A 171 -0.05 -0.06 22.86
CA SER A 171 -1.49 -0.24 23.08
C SER A 171 -2.27 -0.04 21.77
N PHE A 172 -3.60 -0.31 21.82
CA PHE A 172 -4.51 0.04 20.72
C PHE A 172 -4.93 1.52 20.85
N SER A 173 -3.96 2.41 20.66
CA SER A 173 -4.10 3.86 20.82
C SER A 173 -4.17 4.62 19.50
N GLY A 174 -3.91 3.96 18.36
CA GLY A 174 -3.91 4.60 17.03
C GLY A 174 -5.19 5.38 16.79
N ASP A 175 -5.04 6.69 16.56
CA ASP A 175 -6.16 7.61 16.33
C ASP A 175 -6.39 7.84 14.82
N ASP A 176 -7.27 8.76 14.44
CA ASP A 176 -7.54 9.05 13.04
C ASP A 176 -6.27 9.61 12.34
N PRO A 177 -6.06 9.37 11.02
CA PRO A 177 -4.88 9.86 10.31
C PRO A 177 -4.74 11.39 10.45
N TYR A 178 -3.51 11.89 10.64
CA TYR A 178 -3.22 13.32 10.85
C TYR A 178 -3.95 13.95 12.03
N TYR A 179 -4.37 13.20 13.04
CA TYR A 179 -5.09 13.76 14.19
C TYR A 179 -4.28 14.86 14.92
N LEU A 180 -2.96 14.80 14.90
CA LEU A 180 -2.06 15.79 15.46
C LEU A 180 -2.14 17.16 14.75
N ASP A 181 -2.57 17.15 13.49
CA ASP A 181 -2.80 18.37 12.69
C ASP A 181 -4.28 18.82 12.72
N GLY A 182 -5.08 18.28 13.64
CA GLY A 182 -6.50 18.62 13.78
C GLY A 182 -7.40 18.05 12.69
N ASN A 183 -6.94 17.04 11.97
CA ASN A 183 -7.72 16.39 10.93
C ASN A 183 -8.87 15.57 11.50
N THR A 184 -10.02 15.64 10.83
CA THR A 184 -11.25 14.88 11.17
C THR A 184 -11.52 13.74 10.21
N TYR A 185 -10.54 13.33 9.40
CA TYR A 185 -10.73 12.24 8.47
C TYR A 185 -10.80 10.90 9.19
N SER A 186 -11.90 10.18 8.99
CA SER A 186 -12.09 8.84 9.53
C SER A 186 -12.00 7.80 8.41
N ALA A 187 -10.98 6.94 8.46
CA ALA A 187 -10.84 5.86 7.49
C ALA A 187 -12.02 4.90 7.58
N GLY A 188 -12.61 4.58 6.41
CA GLY A 188 -13.81 3.75 6.34
C GLY A 188 -15.12 4.43 6.74
N GLY A 189 -15.08 5.73 7.09
CA GLY A 189 -16.27 6.51 7.49
C GLY A 189 -16.69 6.36 8.95
N LEU A 190 -15.92 5.63 9.78
CA LEU A 190 -16.20 5.42 11.20
C LEU A 190 -15.09 6.04 12.06
N ALA A 191 -15.46 6.97 12.93
CA ALA A 191 -14.54 7.66 13.83
C ALA A 191 -13.99 6.71 14.91
N ARG A 192 -12.69 6.65 15.08
CA ARG A 192 -12.03 5.78 16.06
C ARG A 192 -12.28 6.20 17.51
N GLY A 193 -12.56 7.48 17.74
CA GLY A 193 -13.00 7.96 19.03
C GLY A 193 -14.33 7.37 19.47
N THR A 194 -15.25 7.11 18.54
CA THR A 194 -16.55 6.49 18.81
C THR A 194 -16.45 4.96 18.86
N PHE A 195 -15.61 4.37 18.00
CA PHE A 195 -15.45 2.92 17.88
C PHE A 195 -14.02 2.48 18.22
N PRO A 196 -13.69 2.25 19.52
CA PRO A 196 -12.33 1.91 19.95
C PRO A 196 -11.74 0.63 19.31
N ARG A 197 -12.60 -0.29 18.85
CA ARG A 197 -12.15 -1.49 18.13
C ARG A 197 -11.52 -1.20 16.78
N LEU A 198 -11.71 0.00 16.24
CA LEU A 198 -11.06 0.44 15.01
C LEU A 198 -9.66 1.01 15.24
N LYS A 199 -9.24 1.19 16.49
CA LYS A 199 -7.91 1.69 16.82
C LYS A 199 -6.87 0.65 16.48
N SER A 200 -5.85 1.06 15.73
CA SER A 200 -4.68 0.25 15.42
C SER A 200 -3.72 0.18 16.60
N TYR A 201 -2.87 -0.83 16.63
CA TYR A 201 -1.80 -0.93 17.60
C TYR A 201 -0.69 0.05 17.27
N TYR A 202 -0.28 0.82 18.26
CA TYR A 202 0.83 1.75 18.19
C TYR A 202 1.78 1.57 19.37
N ALA A 203 3.08 1.79 19.15
CA ALA A 203 4.07 1.90 20.20
C ALA A 203 5.10 2.97 19.82
N ASP A 204 5.56 3.72 20.80
CA ASP A 204 6.61 4.73 20.64
C ASP A 204 7.95 4.14 21.09
N HIS A 205 8.96 4.19 20.21
CA HIS A 205 10.31 3.77 20.56
C HIS A 205 11.19 4.90 21.12
N ASN A 206 10.65 6.12 21.24
CA ASN A 206 11.33 7.29 21.83
C ASN A 206 12.74 7.56 21.28
N GLY A 207 13.00 7.17 20.02
CA GLY A 207 14.34 7.25 19.41
C GLY A 207 15.31 6.14 19.86
N GLU A 208 14.90 5.22 20.73
CA GLU A 208 15.72 4.11 21.20
C GLU A 208 15.64 2.91 20.25
N LEU A 209 16.59 2.84 19.33
CA LEU A 209 16.71 1.74 18.35
C LEU A 209 17.73 0.69 18.84
N ASN A 210 17.46 0.10 20.02
CA ASN A 210 18.30 -0.87 20.70
C ASN A 210 17.49 -2.14 21.04
N ASP A 211 17.91 -2.92 22.03
CA ASP A 211 17.22 -4.14 22.46
C ASP A 211 15.77 -3.89 22.88
N SER A 212 15.45 -2.68 23.39
CA SER A 212 14.08 -2.29 23.75
C SER A 212 13.14 -2.31 22.53
N LEU A 213 13.64 -2.00 21.33
CA LEU A 213 12.88 -2.10 20.10
C LEU A 213 12.43 -3.55 19.82
N LEU A 214 13.28 -4.53 20.10
CA LEU A 214 12.94 -5.95 19.91
C LEU A 214 11.86 -6.40 20.90
N ASP A 215 11.86 -5.85 22.12
CA ASP A 215 10.82 -6.10 23.11
C ASP A 215 9.48 -5.49 22.69
N LEU A 216 9.49 -4.26 22.15
CA LEU A 216 8.29 -3.63 21.57
C LEU A 216 7.75 -4.44 20.40
N LEU A 217 8.61 -4.87 19.46
CA LEU A 217 8.24 -5.74 18.34
C LEU A 217 7.65 -7.08 18.84
N GLY A 218 8.28 -7.68 19.85
CA GLY A 218 7.78 -8.91 20.46
C GLY A 218 6.41 -8.75 21.09
N THR A 219 6.17 -7.63 21.76
CA THR A 219 4.90 -7.29 22.39
C THR A 219 3.82 -6.98 21.35
N ALA A 220 4.16 -6.18 20.34
CA ALA A 220 3.27 -5.86 19.23
C ALA A 220 2.79 -7.13 18.52
N ASN A 221 3.72 -8.03 18.17
CA ASN A 221 3.39 -9.31 17.53
C ASN A 221 2.41 -10.15 18.34
N ARG A 222 2.58 -10.20 19.66
CA ARG A 222 1.68 -10.97 20.54
C ARG A 222 0.30 -10.32 20.66
N LYS A 223 0.26 -8.99 20.86
CA LYS A 223 -1.00 -8.27 21.08
C LYS A 223 -1.86 -8.16 19.82
N THR A 224 -1.25 -8.03 18.65
CA THR A 224 -1.96 -7.96 17.37
C THR A 224 -2.21 -9.33 16.75
N SER A 225 -1.75 -10.41 17.39
CA SER A 225 -1.73 -11.75 16.80
C SER A 225 -1.12 -11.74 15.38
N PHE A 226 -0.05 -10.94 15.21
CA PHE A 226 0.65 -10.77 13.96
C PHE A 226 1.50 -12.01 13.67
N GLU A 227 0.82 -13.12 13.52
CA GLU A 227 1.37 -14.38 13.05
C GLU A 227 0.91 -14.59 11.60
N VAL A 228 1.59 -15.47 10.90
CA VAL A 228 1.12 -15.86 9.57
C VAL A 228 -0.29 -16.43 9.74
N PRO A 229 -1.33 -15.77 9.18
CA PRO A 229 -2.68 -16.24 9.41
C PRO A 229 -2.82 -17.63 8.80
N LEU A 230 -3.35 -18.55 9.58
CA LEU A 230 -3.87 -19.79 9.10
C LEU A 230 -5.13 -19.45 8.29
N VAL A 231 -4.97 -19.21 7.00
CA VAL A 231 -6.12 -19.04 6.11
C VAL A 231 -6.71 -20.45 5.93
N PRO A 232 -7.92 -20.71 6.46
CA PRO A 232 -8.59 -21.95 6.13
C PRO A 232 -8.78 -21.92 4.62
N ASN A 233 -8.13 -22.84 3.91
CA ASN A 233 -8.34 -23.00 2.49
C ASN A 233 -9.76 -23.56 2.34
N VAL A 234 -10.69 -22.72 1.93
CA VAL A 234 -12.10 -23.07 1.74
C VAL A 234 -12.26 -24.19 0.69
N GLU A 235 -11.24 -24.39 -0.14
CA GLU A 235 -11.18 -25.47 -1.12
C GLU A 235 -10.60 -26.79 -0.57
N SER A 236 -10.07 -26.83 0.65
CA SER A 236 -9.60 -28.09 1.20
C SER A 236 -10.78 -28.91 1.70
N VAL A 237 -11.23 -29.80 0.87
CA VAL A 237 -12.29 -30.78 1.13
C VAL A 237 -12.03 -31.65 2.37
N ASN A 238 -10.87 -31.60 2.97
CA ASN A 238 -10.44 -32.42 4.10
C ASN A 238 -10.09 -31.64 5.38
N GLY A 239 -10.45 -30.34 5.48
CA GLY A 239 -10.19 -29.56 6.70
C GLY A 239 -8.71 -29.36 7.07
N VAL A 240 -7.80 -29.63 6.16
CA VAL A 240 -6.38 -29.36 6.34
C VAL A 240 -6.15 -27.89 6.13
N VAL A 241 -5.82 -27.19 7.21
CA VAL A 241 -5.39 -25.80 7.17
C VAL A 241 -4.00 -25.76 6.53
N THR A 242 -3.93 -25.34 5.29
CA THR A 242 -2.65 -25.07 4.64
C THR A 242 -2.21 -23.66 4.99
N ASN A 243 -0.97 -23.52 5.46
CA ASN A 243 -0.37 -22.18 5.60
C ASN A 243 -0.32 -21.54 4.21
N GLY A 244 -1.12 -20.51 4.03
CA GLY A 244 -1.05 -19.67 2.84
C GLY A 244 0.34 -19.05 2.70
N PRO A 245 0.68 -18.48 1.53
CA PRO A 245 1.93 -17.76 1.37
C PRO A 245 2.02 -16.68 2.47
N ARG A 246 3.21 -16.53 3.07
CA ARG A 246 3.43 -15.53 4.11
C ARG A 246 3.06 -14.14 3.59
N SER A 247 1.94 -13.63 4.06
CA SER A 247 1.42 -12.33 3.67
C SER A 247 1.81 -11.20 4.62
N VAL A 248 2.68 -11.52 5.59
CA VAL A 248 3.12 -10.61 6.66
C VAL A 248 4.50 -10.06 6.35
N VAL A 249 4.63 -8.73 6.38
CA VAL A 249 5.89 -8.04 6.02
C VAL A 249 6.10 -6.85 6.95
N TYR A 250 7.35 -6.59 7.33
CA TYR A 250 7.77 -5.34 7.98
C TYR A 250 8.35 -4.38 6.95
N TYR A 251 7.86 -3.16 6.94
CA TYR A 251 8.40 -2.06 6.15
C TYR A 251 9.02 -1.02 7.06
N THR A 252 10.22 -0.54 6.73
CA THR A 252 10.93 0.37 7.62
C THR A 252 11.94 1.25 6.90
N SER A 253 12.51 2.24 7.65
CA SER A 253 13.58 3.12 7.21
C SER A 253 14.93 2.41 7.19
N ASN A 254 15.90 2.98 6.49
CA ASN A 254 17.28 2.51 6.46
C ASN A 254 17.96 2.58 7.86
N ASN A 255 17.61 3.59 8.67
CA ASN A 255 18.17 3.76 10.00
C ASN A 255 17.80 2.60 10.93
N VAL A 256 16.54 2.18 10.90
CA VAL A 256 16.07 1.03 11.69
C VAL A 256 16.77 -0.26 11.28
N ILE A 257 16.88 -0.54 9.97
CA ILE A 257 17.57 -1.74 9.47
C ILE A 257 19.02 -1.79 9.97
N LYS A 258 19.76 -0.68 9.83
CA LYS A 258 21.14 -0.57 10.33
C LYS A 258 21.28 -0.85 11.82
N ASN A 259 20.31 -0.39 12.63
CA ASN A 259 20.35 -0.62 14.08
C ASN A 259 19.99 -2.05 14.44
N ILE A 260 19.00 -2.66 13.79
CA ILE A 260 18.69 -4.09 13.97
C ILE A 260 19.88 -4.96 13.58
N GLU A 261 20.59 -4.64 12.49
CA GLU A 261 21.81 -5.34 12.10
C GLU A 261 22.94 -5.16 13.11
N LYS A 262 23.06 -3.98 13.76
CA LYS A 262 24.03 -3.78 14.86
C LYS A 262 23.70 -4.64 16.08
N ILE A 263 22.43 -4.71 16.47
CA ILE A 263 21.96 -5.56 17.57
C ILE A 263 22.32 -7.03 17.27
N ALA A 264 22.00 -7.49 16.05
CA ALA A 264 22.32 -8.85 15.63
C ALA A 264 23.83 -9.14 15.66
N ARG A 265 24.68 -8.20 15.23
CA ARG A 265 26.14 -8.34 15.30
C ARG A 265 26.69 -8.33 16.73
N ASN A 266 26.11 -7.52 17.62
CA ASN A 266 26.56 -7.44 19.00
C ASN A 266 26.21 -8.69 19.82
N SER A 267 25.16 -9.40 19.44
CA SER A 267 24.72 -10.64 20.11
C SER A 267 25.45 -11.89 19.62
N ASP A 268 26.20 -11.82 18.50
CA ASP A 268 26.92 -12.96 17.93
C ASP A 268 28.43 -12.71 17.84
N ASP A 269 29.21 -13.44 18.65
CA ASP A 269 30.68 -13.40 18.65
C ASP A 269 31.32 -13.99 17.36
N ARG A 270 30.51 -14.48 16.42
CA ARG A 270 30.95 -15.16 15.20
C ARG A 270 30.82 -14.29 13.95
N ILE A 271 31.28 -13.06 13.99
CA ILE A 271 31.15 -12.04 12.93
C ILE A 271 31.55 -12.55 11.53
N GLY A 272 32.54 -13.46 11.44
CA GLY A 272 33.01 -13.98 10.14
C GLY A 272 32.07 -14.99 9.46
N TYR A 273 31.23 -15.68 10.23
CA TYR A 273 30.34 -16.73 9.73
C TYR A 273 29.01 -16.17 9.20
N ASP A 274 28.52 -15.09 9.81
CA ASP A 274 27.23 -14.50 9.48
C ASP A 274 27.24 -13.67 8.19
N LEU A 275 28.36 -13.01 7.87
CA LEU A 275 28.51 -12.25 6.62
C LEU A 275 28.36 -13.10 5.37
N GLY A 276 28.64 -14.41 5.43
CA GLY A 276 28.49 -15.33 4.32
C GLY A 276 27.13 -16.02 4.21
N LYS A 277 26.45 -16.20 5.34
CA LYS A 277 25.22 -17.01 5.41
C LYS A 277 23.92 -16.21 5.34
N TYR A 278 23.93 -14.95 5.75
CA TYR A 278 22.77 -14.06 5.80
C TYR A 278 22.89 -12.87 4.83
N ALA A 279 23.64 -13.02 3.75
CA ALA A 279 23.72 -12.04 2.69
C ALA A 279 22.36 -11.92 2.00
N GLY A 280 21.49 -11.04 2.51
CA GLY A 280 20.29 -10.75 1.75
C GLY A 280 19.16 -10.06 2.50
N GLU A 281 18.68 -10.53 3.62
CA GLU A 281 17.48 -9.95 4.25
C GLU A 281 17.51 -10.04 5.77
N THR A 282 17.33 -8.90 6.44
CA THR A 282 17.18 -8.84 7.90
C THR A 282 15.80 -9.39 8.25
N THR A 283 15.75 -10.39 9.15
CA THR A 283 14.50 -11.02 9.57
C THR A 283 14.33 -11.01 11.10
N TYR A 284 13.08 -10.85 11.55
CA TYR A 284 12.70 -11.03 12.94
C TYR A 284 11.58 -12.06 13.03
N LYS A 285 11.78 -13.14 13.81
CA LYS A 285 10.84 -14.27 13.90
C LYS A 285 10.41 -14.85 12.55
N GLY A 286 11.31 -14.84 11.57
CA GLY A 286 11.05 -15.34 10.23
C GLY A 286 10.24 -14.41 9.31
N ILE A 287 9.98 -13.17 9.74
CA ILE A 287 9.35 -12.13 8.93
C ILE A 287 10.44 -11.17 8.47
N THR A 288 10.44 -10.83 7.18
CA THR A 288 11.47 -10.01 6.54
C THR A 288 11.20 -8.53 6.74
N PHE A 289 12.26 -7.77 7.04
CA PHE A 289 12.25 -6.30 6.95
C PHE A 289 12.52 -5.87 5.52
N ARG A 290 11.65 -5.02 4.99
CA ARG A 290 11.81 -4.40 3.68
C ARG A 290 12.07 -2.92 3.82
N TYR A 291 13.12 -2.49 3.15
CA TYR A 291 13.45 -1.08 3.06
C TYR A 291 12.43 -0.32 2.20
N ASN A 292 11.99 0.83 2.69
CA ASN A 292 11.19 1.76 1.92
C ASN A 292 11.78 3.17 2.04
N GLU A 293 12.24 3.72 0.92
CA GLU A 293 12.89 5.03 0.87
C GLU A 293 12.00 6.20 1.33
N ILE A 294 10.66 6.05 1.28
CA ILE A 294 9.72 7.07 1.76
C ILE A 294 9.88 7.29 3.26
N PHE A 295 10.25 6.26 4.00
CA PHE A 295 10.38 6.31 5.46
C PHE A 295 11.70 6.91 5.94
N ASP A 296 12.65 7.16 5.06
CA ASP A 296 13.86 7.92 5.40
C ASP A 296 13.57 9.42 5.56
N THR A 297 12.43 9.88 5.05
CA THR A 297 11.95 11.25 5.23
C THR A 297 10.92 11.26 6.35
N ALA A 298 11.22 11.96 7.45
CA ALA A 298 10.30 12.06 8.58
C ALA A 298 8.95 12.68 8.15
N SER A 299 7.86 12.01 8.46
CA SER A 299 6.51 12.57 8.35
C SER A 299 5.93 12.73 9.75
N THR A 300 6.02 13.94 10.28
CA THR A 300 5.70 14.26 11.67
C THR A 300 4.26 13.98 12.06
N TYR A 301 3.33 13.94 11.09
CA TYR A 301 1.89 13.81 11.40
C TYR A 301 1.26 12.52 10.90
N LEU A 302 1.97 11.73 10.09
CA LEU A 302 1.39 10.53 9.50
C LEU A 302 1.95 9.24 10.10
N TYR A 303 3.28 9.13 10.17
CA TYR A 303 3.94 7.91 10.67
C TYR A 303 5.13 8.14 11.61
N GLY A 304 5.41 9.40 11.99
CA GLY A 304 6.52 9.76 12.88
C GLY A 304 7.90 9.62 12.24
N THR A 305 8.91 9.42 13.09
CA THR A 305 10.31 9.24 12.68
C THR A 305 10.71 7.78 12.82
N ASP A 306 11.52 7.28 11.89
CA ASP A 306 12.00 5.89 11.86
C ASP A 306 10.89 4.83 12.05
N PRO A 307 9.84 4.83 11.22
CA PRO A 307 8.71 3.95 11.41
C PRO A 307 9.05 2.50 11.08
N ILE A 308 8.46 1.59 11.84
CA ILE A 308 8.32 0.16 11.52
C ILE A 308 6.85 -0.11 11.32
N VAL A 309 6.47 -0.42 10.11
CA VAL A 309 5.09 -0.72 9.73
C VAL A 309 4.97 -2.20 9.45
N ALA A 310 4.25 -2.90 10.29
CA ALA A 310 3.92 -4.29 10.08
C ALA A 310 2.58 -4.39 9.34
N ILE A 311 2.54 -5.09 8.22
CA ILE A 311 1.32 -5.25 7.44
C ILE A 311 1.00 -6.71 7.21
N ASN A 312 -0.23 -7.08 7.49
CA ASN A 312 -0.82 -8.37 7.16
C ASN A 312 -1.71 -8.24 5.92
N TRP A 313 -1.19 -8.61 4.78
CA TRP A 313 -1.88 -8.50 3.50
C TRP A 313 -3.11 -9.41 3.34
N SER A 314 -3.37 -10.30 4.30
CA SER A 314 -4.61 -11.10 4.32
C SER A 314 -5.81 -10.29 4.81
N VAL A 315 -5.56 -9.33 5.70
CA VAL A 315 -6.59 -8.48 6.34
C VAL A 315 -6.64 -7.10 5.70
N MET A 316 -5.48 -6.58 5.29
CA MET A 316 -5.33 -5.32 4.58
C MET A 316 -4.94 -5.60 3.13
N TYR A 317 -5.67 -5.05 2.19
CA TYR A 317 -5.45 -5.32 0.76
C TYR A 317 -5.87 -4.13 -0.11
N PRO A 318 -5.20 -3.89 -1.25
CA PRO A 318 -5.66 -2.93 -2.23
C PRO A 318 -6.87 -3.46 -2.99
N VAL A 319 -7.85 -2.60 -3.27
CA VAL A 319 -9.00 -2.94 -4.10
C VAL A 319 -8.97 -2.11 -5.37
N VAL A 320 -9.11 -2.78 -6.50
CA VAL A 320 -9.07 -2.17 -7.83
C VAL A 320 -10.39 -2.46 -8.55
N VAL A 321 -10.90 -1.50 -9.27
CA VAL A 321 -12.11 -1.69 -10.08
C VAL A 321 -11.79 -2.61 -11.26
N ARG A 322 -12.66 -3.62 -11.46
CA ARG A 322 -12.54 -4.54 -12.59
C ARG A 322 -12.47 -3.76 -13.90
N ASN A 323 -11.52 -4.13 -14.80
CA ASN A 323 -11.26 -3.51 -16.09
C ASN A 323 -10.62 -2.10 -16.05
N TRP A 324 -10.27 -1.58 -14.87
CA TRP A 324 -9.58 -0.29 -14.69
C TRP A 324 -8.21 -0.43 -14.01
N TYR A 325 -7.62 -1.61 -14.12
CA TYR A 325 -6.27 -1.88 -13.61
C TYR A 325 -5.24 -1.60 -14.70
N PHE A 326 -4.57 -0.45 -14.61
CA PHE A 326 -3.63 0.04 -15.61
C PHE A 326 -4.20 -0.03 -17.03
N ARG A 327 -5.44 0.43 -17.17
CA ARG A 327 -6.09 0.47 -18.47
C ARG A 327 -5.41 1.51 -19.33
N LYS A 328 -4.96 1.09 -20.52
CA LYS A 328 -4.39 1.98 -21.53
C LYS A 328 -5.50 2.48 -22.45
N SER A 329 -5.46 3.77 -22.79
CA SER A 329 -6.31 4.38 -23.78
C SER A 329 -5.51 5.36 -24.63
N VAL A 330 -5.78 5.35 -25.93
CA VAL A 330 -5.14 6.25 -26.90
C VAL A 330 -6.21 7.05 -27.59
N GLN A 331 -6.01 8.35 -27.68
CA GLN A 331 -6.95 9.23 -28.38
C GLN A 331 -6.22 10.39 -29.06
N ARG A 332 -6.85 10.96 -30.08
CA ARG A 332 -6.36 12.20 -30.67
C ARG A 332 -6.58 13.34 -29.65
N HIS A 333 -5.59 14.21 -29.49
CA HIS A 333 -5.69 15.33 -28.58
C HIS A 333 -6.83 16.27 -28.96
N PRO A 334 -7.74 16.63 -28.05
CA PRO A 334 -8.95 17.39 -28.39
C PRO A 334 -8.66 18.82 -28.90
N PHE A 335 -7.55 19.42 -28.47
CA PHE A 335 -7.17 20.78 -28.81
C PHE A 335 -6.02 20.87 -29.82
N CYS A 336 -5.39 19.76 -30.20
CA CYS A 336 -4.28 19.71 -31.12
C CYS A 336 -4.47 18.55 -32.11
N HIS A 337 -4.80 18.88 -33.39
CA HIS A 337 -5.08 17.87 -34.39
C HIS A 337 -3.86 17.08 -34.86
N THR A 338 -2.64 17.54 -34.54
CA THR A 338 -1.38 16.86 -34.86
C THR A 338 -0.84 16.02 -33.69
N ALA A 339 -1.55 15.97 -32.54
CA ALA A 339 -1.07 15.27 -31.39
C ALA A 339 -1.96 14.09 -31.01
N PHE A 340 -1.33 13.02 -30.55
CA PHE A 340 -1.97 11.86 -29.93
C PHE A 340 -1.63 11.83 -28.45
N THR A 341 -2.58 11.42 -27.63
CA THR A 341 -2.39 11.23 -26.19
C THR A 341 -2.60 9.77 -25.84
N GLU A 342 -1.67 9.21 -25.09
CA GLU A 342 -1.80 7.91 -24.46
C GLU A 342 -1.99 8.11 -22.95
N HIS A 343 -3.00 7.47 -22.37
CA HIS A 343 -3.30 7.53 -20.95
C HIS A 343 -3.22 6.14 -20.31
N ILE A 344 -2.80 6.13 -19.07
CA ILE A 344 -2.89 4.96 -18.17
C ILE A 344 -3.82 5.34 -17.03
N ASP A 345 -4.87 4.57 -16.85
CA ASP A 345 -5.91 4.77 -15.86
C ASP A 345 -5.87 3.66 -14.81
N LEU A 346 -5.97 4.05 -13.53
CA LEU A 346 -6.12 3.14 -12.40
C LEU A 346 -7.24 3.65 -11.49
N TYR A 347 -8.30 2.84 -11.30
CA TYR A 347 -9.31 3.09 -10.26
C TYR A 347 -9.08 2.15 -9.10
N TRP A 348 -8.78 2.69 -7.94
CA TRP A 348 -8.43 1.92 -6.75
C TRP A 348 -8.83 2.63 -5.45
N THR A 349 -8.87 1.90 -4.35
CA THR A 349 -9.13 2.49 -3.02
C THR A 349 -7.85 2.93 -2.31
N GLY A 350 -6.67 2.51 -2.79
CA GLY A 350 -5.46 2.44 -1.99
C GLY A 350 -5.44 1.13 -1.22
N CYS A 351 -5.65 1.15 0.09
CA CYS A 351 -5.84 -0.04 0.91
C CYS A 351 -7.23 -0.04 1.56
N HIS A 352 -7.84 -1.20 1.65
CA HIS A 352 -8.98 -1.48 2.50
C HIS A 352 -8.55 -2.44 3.62
N CYS A 353 -9.14 -2.28 4.79
CA CYS A 353 -8.84 -3.11 5.95
C CYS A 353 -10.12 -3.66 6.56
N ASP A 354 -10.20 -4.97 6.70
CA ASP A 354 -11.37 -5.63 7.31
C ASP A 354 -11.32 -5.59 8.85
N ASN A 355 -10.11 -5.62 9.44
CA ASN A 355 -9.91 -5.55 10.88
C ASN A 355 -8.60 -4.82 11.24
N PRO A 356 -8.66 -3.54 11.65
CA PRO A 356 -7.46 -2.75 11.96
C PRO A 356 -6.59 -3.33 13.07
N GLN A 357 -7.17 -4.02 14.06
CA GLN A 357 -6.41 -4.61 15.17
C GLN A 357 -5.54 -5.81 14.76
N GLN A 358 -5.94 -6.52 13.69
CA GLN A 358 -5.20 -7.66 13.13
C GLN A 358 -4.46 -7.32 11.83
N ALA A 359 -4.66 -6.11 11.31
CA ALA A 359 -4.03 -5.66 10.07
C ALA A 359 -2.52 -5.47 10.22
N GLY A 360 -2.06 -5.23 11.44
CA GLY A 360 -0.67 -4.97 11.75
C GLY A 360 -0.50 -3.97 12.88
N PHE A 361 0.68 -3.34 12.89
CA PHE A 361 1.01 -2.33 13.90
C PHE A 361 1.97 -1.27 13.34
N LEU A 362 2.02 -0.14 14.00
CA LEU A 362 2.98 0.92 13.77
C LEU A 362 3.84 1.11 15.02
N ILE A 363 5.16 1.07 14.84
CA ILE A 363 6.13 1.46 15.87
C ILE A 363 6.96 2.59 15.28
N SER A 364 6.98 3.74 15.92
CA SER A 364 7.74 4.90 15.44
C SER A 364 8.04 5.83 16.59
N GLN A 365 9.01 6.73 16.40
CA GLN A 365 9.16 7.84 17.33
C GLN A 365 8.02 8.84 17.08
N HIS A 366 7.29 9.16 18.16
CA HIS A 366 6.24 10.19 18.11
C HIS A 366 6.86 11.55 17.73
N PRO A 367 6.17 12.37 16.94
CA PRO A 367 6.68 13.67 16.49
C PRO A 367 6.97 14.66 17.62
#